data_f709a78a201d56b0a7f6a15a417484b9
#
_entry.id   f709a78a201d56b0a7f6a15a417484b9
#
_cell.length_a   1.000
_cell.length_b   1.000
_cell.length_c   1.000
_cell.angle_alpha   90.00
_cell.angle_beta   90.00
_cell.angle_gamma   90.00
#
_symmetry.space_group_name_H-M   'P 1'
#
loop_
_entity.id
_entity.type
_entity.pdbx_description
1 polymer ?
#
loop_
_entity_poly.entity_id
_entity_poly.type
_entity_poly.pdbx_seq_one_letter_code
_entity_poly.pdbx_strand_id
1 'polypeptide(L)'
;GVRVGLHAKSLVVDDRIGVVGSHNFDPRSDDYNTESMVVVHDAEFAAALSASIRLDMQPGNAWLIAAQEKPPVLSGLNYSLGKLSEKLPIFDLWPFPYATSYELKPGCNPVGPGQPGFHACYQDVGAFPEVDLPLKTVYTRILTAFGAGLVPIL
;
A
#
# COMPACT_ATOMS: atom_id res chain seq x y z
N GLY A 1 11.14 -10.16 16.04
CA GLY A 1 10.30 -9.13 16.70
C GLY A 1 8.83 -9.38 16.40
N VAL A 2 7.96 -8.99 17.29
CA VAL A 2 6.51 -9.03 17.04
C VAL A 2 6.18 -7.87 16.12
N ARG A 3 5.65 -8.14 14.94
CA ARG A 3 5.12 -7.11 14.06
C ARG A 3 3.63 -6.90 14.34
N VAL A 4 3.23 -5.66 14.46
CA VAL A 4 1.84 -5.28 14.69
C VAL A 4 1.25 -4.82 13.37
N GLY A 5 0.14 -5.46 12.95
CA GLY A 5 -0.60 -5.01 11.78
C GLY A 5 -1.28 -3.65 12.07
N LEU A 6 -0.95 -2.63 11.27
CA LEU A 6 -1.58 -1.32 11.37
C LEU A 6 -2.96 -1.36 10.72
N HIS A 7 -4.02 -1.05 11.48
CA HIS A 7 -5.40 -0.96 10.99
C HIS A 7 -6.02 0.42 11.29
N ALA A 8 -5.19 1.44 11.38
CA ALA A 8 -5.62 2.81 11.64
C ALA A 8 -6.25 3.45 10.38
N LYS A 9 -7.33 4.19 10.58
CA LYS A 9 -7.95 5.06 9.59
C LYS A 9 -7.92 6.47 10.15
N SER A 10 -6.88 7.19 9.79
CA SER A 10 -6.65 8.53 10.28
C SER A 10 -6.09 9.41 9.17
N LEU A 11 -6.42 10.69 9.22
CA LEU A 11 -5.88 11.69 8.32
C LEU A 11 -5.75 13.04 9.03
N VAL A 12 -4.89 13.89 8.49
CA VAL A 12 -4.73 15.27 8.95
C VAL A 12 -4.91 16.21 7.77
N VAL A 13 -5.69 17.27 7.96
CA VAL A 13 -5.95 18.28 6.94
C VAL A 13 -5.39 19.62 7.41
N ASP A 14 -4.53 20.22 6.59
CA ASP A 14 -3.94 21.55 6.77
C ASP A 14 -3.29 21.78 8.15
N ASP A 15 -2.78 20.73 8.78
CA ASP A 15 -2.22 20.74 10.15
C ASP A 15 -3.15 21.35 11.22
N ARG A 16 -4.47 21.33 10.99
CA ARG A 16 -5.50 21.94 11.84
C ARG A 16 -6.63 21.01 12.20
N ILE A 17 -6.90 20.02 11.36
CA ILE A 17 -8.01 19.09 11.54
C ILE A 17 -7.43 17.70 11.57
N GLY A 18 -7.68 16.98 12.64
CA GLY A 18 -7.39 15.56 12.72
C GLY A 18 -8.67 14.73 12.62
N VAL A 19 -8.60 13.65 11.87
CA VAL A 19 -9.72 12.73 11.68
C VAL A 19 -9.28 11.32 12.03
N VAL A 20 -10.08 10.63 12.84
CA VAL A 20 -9.87 9.24 13.23
C VAL A 20 -11.19 8.50 13.15
N GLY A 21 -11.19 7.32 12.55
CA GLY A 21 -12.42 6.56 12.40
C GLY A 21 -12.25 5.12 11.99
N SER A 22 -13.34 4.50 11.59
CA SER A 22 -13.37 3.13 11.09
C SER A 22 -13.41 3.02 9.57
N HIS A 23 -13.67 4.10 8.85
CA HIS A 23 -13.88 4.16 7.40
C HIS A 23 -12.58 3.90 6.62
N ASN A 24 -12.58 2.90 5.73
CA ASN A 24 -11.40 2.49 4.94
C ASN A 24 -11.19 3.29 3.65
N PHE A 25 -12.06 4.24 3.31
CA PHE A 25 -12.07 4.95 2.03
C PHE A 25 -12.20 4.02 0.83
N ASP A 26 -13.02 3.00 0.96
CA ASP A 26 -13.34 2.02 -0.05
C ASP A 26 -14.88 1.90 -0.25
N PRO A 27 -15.34 1.34 -1.40
CA PRO A 27 -16.77 1.21 -1.69
C PRO A 27 -17.55 0.41 -0.65
N ARG A 28 -16.91 -0.51 0.08
CA ARG A 28 -17.56 -1.29 1.11
C ARG A 28 -17.87 -0.43 2.33
N SER A 29 -16.93 0.42 2.74
CA SER A 29 -17.16 1.36 3.83
C SER A 29 -18.16 2.45 3.43
N ASP A 30 -18.19 2.85 2.14
CA ASP A 30 -19.12 3.85 1.64
C ASP A 30 -20.58 3.34 1.59
N ASP A 31 -20.78 2.11 1.09
CA ASP A 31 -22.11 1.66 0.68
C ASP A 31 -22.71 0.59 1.60
N TYR A 32 -21.90 -0.19 2.32
CA TYR A 32 -22.38 -1.40 2.99
C TYR A 32 -22.09 -1.47 4.49
N ASN A 33 -21.06 -0.78 4.99
CA ASN A 33 -20.71 -0.83 6.40
C ASN A 33 -21.36 0.33 7.18
N THR A 34 -21.57 0.10 8.47
CA THR A 34 -21.80 1.22 9.42
C THR A 34 -20.43 1.70 9.88
N GLU A 35 -20.12 2.94 9.58
CA GLU A 35 -18.83 3.56 9.93
C GLU A 35 -19.02 4.71 10.93
N SER A 36 -18.00 4.95 11.71
CA SER A 36 -17.97 6.09 12.64
C SER A 36 -16.66 6.87 12.46
N MET A 37 -16.75 8.19 12.63
CA MET A 37 -15.62 9.07 12.45
C MET A 37 -15.69 10.24 13.42
N VAL A 38 -14.55 10.60 13.99
CA VAL A 38 -14.39 11.78 14.83
C VAL A 38 -13.53 12.80 14.08
N VAL A 39 -14.04 13.99 13.93
CA VAL A 39 -13.34 15.14 13.32
C VAL A 39 -13.03 16.14 14.41
N VAL A 40 -11.76 16.43 14.62
CA VAL A 40 -11.26 17.31 15.67
C VAL A 40 -10.64 18.56 15.02
N HIS A 41 -11.25 19.72 15.23
CA HIS A 41 -10.76 21.00 14.77
C HIS A 41 -9.81 21.62 15.82
N ASP A 42 -8.63 21.05 15.94
CA ASP A 42 -7.63 21.46 16.91
C ASP A 42 -6.22 21.26 16.35
N ALA A 43 -5.40 22.30 16.35
CA ALA A 43 -4.06 22.25 15.77
C ALA A 43 -3.07 21.41 16.59
N GLU A 44 -3.22 21.36 17.91
CA GLU A 44 -2.36 20.56 18.77
C GLU A 44 -2.65 19.07 18.55
N PHE A 45 -3.92 18.69 18.52
CA PHE A 45 -4.34 17.33 18.17
C PHE A 45 -3.86 16.94 16.77
N ALA A 46 -4.07 17.82 15.77
CA ALA A 46 -3.65 17.56 14.40
C ALA A 46 -2.13 17.35 14.29
N ALA A 47 -1.34 18.17 15.01
CA ALA A 47 0.12 18.03 15.05
C ALA A 47 0.54 16.70 15.72
N ALA A 48 -0.07 16.32 16.82
CA ALA A 48 0.21 15.06 17.50
C ALA A 48 -0.15 13.86 16.63
N LEU A 49 -1.29 13.88 15.96
CA LEU A 49 -1.72 12.84 15.02
C LEU A 49 -0.77 12.75 13.80
N SER A 50 -0.38 13.89 13.24
CA SER A 50 0.60 13.97 12.14
C SER A 50 1.96 13.37 12.56
N ALA A 51 2.42 13.68 13.77
CA ALA A 51 3.66 13.10 14.29
C ALA A 51 3.59 11.57 14.44
N SER A 52 2.46 11.05 14.92
CA SER A 52 2.23 9.59 15.00
C SER A 52 2.24 8.93 13.63
N ILE A 53 1.50 9.47 12.66
CA ILE A 53 1.48 8.96 11.28
C ILE A 53 2.89 8.96 10.68
N ARG A 54 3.64 10.05 10.85
CA ARG A 54 5.02 10.17 10.34
C ARG A 54 5.98 9.17 11.00
N LEU A 55 5.76 8.85 12.28
CA LEU A 55 6.55 7.84 12.98
C LEU A 55 6.29 6.45 12.39
N ASP A 56 5.03 6.10 12.13
CA ASP A 56 4.65 4.83 11.52
C ASP A 56 5.19 4.69 10.09
N MET A 57 5.29 5.80 9.36
CA MET A 57 5.83 5.86 8.00
C MET A 57 7.36 5.84 7.92
N GLN A 58 8.08 5.90 9.05
CA GLN A 58 9.54 5.84 9.02
C GLN A 58 10.04 4.51 8.43
N PRO A 59 11.17 4.52 7.69
CA PRO A 59 11.70 3.32 7.02
C PRO A 59 12.05 2.16 7.96
N GLY A 60 12.21 2.41 9.25
CA GLY A 60 12.37 1.36 10.27
C GLY A 60 11.05 0.70 10.69
N ASN A 61 9.91 1.31 10.41
CA ASN A 61 8.58 0.87 10.79
C ASN A 61 7.72 0.45 9.59
N ALA A 62 8.06 0.93 8.39
CA ALA A 62 7.31 0.66 7.17
C ALA A 62 8.25 0.33 6.01
N TRP A 63 7.80 -0.51 5.10
CA TRP A 63 8.46 -0.70 3.82
C TRP A 63 8.13 0.45 2.86
N LEU A 64 9.10 0.80 2.03
CA LEU A 64 8.91 1.76 0.97
C LEU A 64 8.47 1.05 -0.31
N ILE A 65 7.36 1.46 -0.89
CA ILE A 65 6.88 0.89 -2.16
C ILE A 65 7.41 1.72 -3.31
N ALA A 66 8.11 1.08 -4.25
CA ALA A 66 8.64 1.73 -5.44
C ALA A 66 8.65 0.76 -6.64
N ALA A 67 8.87 1.32 -7.84
CA ALA A 67 9.01 0.51 -9.05
C ALA A 67 10.23 -0.43 -8.94
N GLN A 68 10.08 -1.64 -9.46
CA GLN A 68 11.19 -2.59 -9.56
C GLN A 68 12.28 -2.07 -10.50
N GLU A 69 13.53 -2.22 -10.11
CA GLU A 69 14.68 -1.81 -10.95
C GLU A 69 14.79 -2.65 -12.24
N LYS A 70 14.43 -3.93 -12.14
CA LYS A 70 14.42 -4.87 -13.28
C LYS A 70 13.21 -5.80 -13.15
N PRO A 71 12.10 -5.53 -13.84
CA PRO A 71 11.00 -6.48 -13.87
C PRO A 71 11.49 -7.84 -14.41
N PRO A 72 11.11 -8.96 -13.78
CA PRO A 72 11.74 -10.26 -13.98
C PRO A 72 11.57 -10.87 -15.38
N VAL A 73 10.66 -10.38 -16.22
CA VAL A 73 10.44 -10.94 -17.57
C VAL A 73 10.09 -9.83 -18.55
N LEU A 74 10.86 -9.71 -19.64
CA LEU A 74 10.57 -8.85 -20.81
C LEU A 74 10.07 -7.45 -20.41
N SER A 75 10.95 -6.64 -19.81
CA SER A 75 10.60 -5.39 -19.12
C SER A 75 9.67 -4.44 -19.87
N GLY A 76 9.86 -4.29 -21.19
CA GLY A 76 9.01 -3.43 -22.02
C GLY A 76 7.60 -4.01 -22.27
N LEU A 77 7.51 -5.31 -22.50
CA LEU A 77 6.24 -5.99 -22.73
C LEU A 77 5.40 -6.07 -21.44
N ASN A 78 6.07 -6.38 -20.33
CA ASN A 78 5.45 -6.44 -19.00
C ASN A 78 4.85 -5.09 -18.59
N TYR A 79 5.60 -3.99 -18.78
CA TYR A 79 5.13 -2.64 -18.47
C TYR A 79 3.94 -2.23 -19.36
N SER A 80 4.01 -2.52 -20.66
CA SER A 80 2.96 -2.18 -21.61
C SER A 80 1.68 -2.98 -21.37
N LEU A 81 1.79 -4.26 -21.06
CA LEU A 81 0.67 -5.13 -20.73
C LEU A 81 0.08 -4.80 -19.34
N GLY A 82 0.90 -4.46 -18.36
CA GLY A 82 0.45 -3.97 -17.05
C GLY A 82 -0.38 -2.68 -17.20
N LYS A 83 0.11 -1.73 -17.99
CA LYS A 83 -0.61 -0.48 -18.28
C LYS A 83 -1.88 -0.67 -19.12
N LEU A 84 -1.93 -1.70 -19.96
CA LEU A 84 -3.13 -2.06 -20.71
C LEU A 84 -4.17 -2.73 -19.78
N SER A 85 -3.73 -3.58 -18.85
CA SER A 85 -4.63 -4.24 -17.89
C SER A 85 -5.27 -3.24 -16.90
N GLU A 86 -4.58 -2.16 -16.52
CA GLU A 86 -5.14 -1.07 -15.72
C GLU A 86 -6.34 -0.36 -16.41
N LYS A 87 -6.36 -0.35 -17.73
CA LYS A 87 -7.45 0.28 -18.51
C LYS A 87 -8.63 -0.66 -18.75
N LEU A 88 -8.49 -1.93 -18.46
CA LEU A 88 -9.55 -2.91 -18.58
C LEU A 88 -10.13 -3.19 -17.19
N PRO A 89 -11.23 -2.53 -16.77
CA PRO A 89 -11.74 -2.58 -15.40
C PRO A 89 -12.25 -3.95 -14.96
N ILE A 90 -12.20 -4.93 -15.86
CA ILE A 90 -12.77 -6.27 -15.62
C ILE A 90 -11.70 -7.28 -15.18
N PHE A 91 -10.41 -7.01 -15.41
CA PHE A 91 -9.37 -8.01 -15.20
C PHE A 91 -8.08 -7.42 -14.67
N ASP A 92 -7.93 -7.30 -13.35
CA ASP A 92 -6.60 -7.18 -12.74
C ASP A 92 -5.93 -8.58 -12.75
N LEU A 93 -5.73 -9.09 -13.96
CA LEU A 93 -5.16 -10.43 -14.19
C LEU A 93 -3.64 -10.41 -14.33
N TRP A 94 -2.99 -9.23 -14.18
CA TRP A 94 -1.56 -9.16 -14.39
C TRP A 94 -0.82 -9.71 -13.17
N PRO A 95 -0.19 -10.91 -13.25
CA PRO A 95 0.43 -11.56 -12.09
C PRO A 95 1.79 -10.97 -11.71
N PHE A 96 2.32 -10.04 -12.52
CA PHE A 96 3.66 -9.49 -12.32
C PHE A 96 3.58 -8.04 -11.86
N PRO A 97 3.69 -7.77 -10.55
CA PRO A 97 3.70 -6.41 -10.05
C PRO A 97 4.91 -5.66 -10.60
N TYR A 98 4.69 -4.44 -11.06
CA TYR A 98 5.77 -3.52 -11.45
C TYR A 98 6.29 -2.71 -10.26
N ALA A 99 5.65 -2.78 -9.12
CA ALA A 99 6.09 -2.22 -7.85
C ALA A 99 6.43 -3.34 -6.86
N THR A 100 7.39 -3.07 -6.01
CA THR A 100 7.82 -3.98 -4.94
C THR A 100 8.04 -3.19 -3.65
N SER A 101 8.17 -3.89 -2.54
CA SER A 101 8.52 -3.29 -1.26
C SER A 101 10.02 -3.30 -1.05
N TYR A 102 10.51 -2.21 -0.51
CA TYR A 102 11.93 -2.00 -0.20
C TYR A 102 12.14 -1.78 1.29
N GLU A 103 13.15 -2.41 1.83
CA GLU A 103 13.60 -2.23 3.21
C GLU A 103 14.90 -1.42 3.22
N LEU A 104 15.00 -0.45 4.15
CA LEU A 104 16.20 0.35 4.31
C LEU A 104 17.34 -0.52 4.90
N LYS A 105 18.48 -0.54 4.22
CA LYS A 105 19.66 -1.27 4.71
C LYS A 105 20.25 -0.62 5.96
N PRO A 106 20.78 -1.41 6.88
CA PRO A 106 21.47 -0.89 8.07
C PRO A 106 22.59 0.10 7.70
N GLY A 107 22.63 1.24 8.39
CA GLY A 107 23.64 2.27 8.16
C GLY A 107 23.39 3.21 6.99
N CYS A 108 22.31 3.05 6.24
CA CYS A 108 21.90 3.98 5.21
C CYS A 108 20.95 5.06 5.75
N ASN A 109 21.02 6.24 5.12
CA ASN A 109 20.02 7.27 5.33
C ASN A 109 18.85 7.10 4.35
N PRO A 110 17.62 7.43 4.75
CA PRO A 110 16.46 7.39 3.86
C PRO A 110 16.64 8.27 2.61
N VAL A 111 16.37 7.68 1.45
CA VAL A 111 16.43 8.34 0.14
C VAL A 111 15.11 8.06 -0.56
N GLY A 112 14.53 9.05 -1.23
CA GLY A 112 13.27 8.89 -1.95
C GLY A 112 13.40 8.01 -3.21
N PRO A 113 12.30 7.34 -3.63
CA PRO A 113 12.28 6.62 -4.89
C PRO A 113 12.67 7.50 -6.06
N GLY A 114 13.47 6.97 -6.98
CA GLY A 114 13.96 7.69 -8.16
C GLY A 114 15.12 8.66 -7.89
N GLN A 115 15.55 8.82 -6.65
CA GLN A 115 16.73 9.62 -6.35
C GLN A 115 18.04 8.80 -6.47
N PRO A 116 19.17 9.43 -6.81
CA PRO A 116 20.47 8.76 -6.83
C PRO A 116 20.75 8.11 -5.47
N GLY A 117 21.22 6.85 -5.50
CA GLY A 117 21.53 6.11 -4.29
C GLY A 117 20.37 5.31 -3.68
N PHE A 118 19.13 5.43 -4.20
CA PHE A 118 17.99 4.67 -3.69
C PHE A 118 18.28 3.16 -3.64
N HIS A 119 18.61 2.54 -4.77
CA HIS A 119 18.87 1.09 -4.83
C HIS A 119 20.16 0.66 -4.11
N ALA A 120 21.08 1.59 -3.86
CA ALA A 120 22.26 1.30 -3.04
C ALA A 120 21.87 1.16 -1.56
N CYS A 121 20.94 1.98 -1.08
CA CYS A 121 20.51 2.03 0.32
C CYS A 121 19.27 1.18 0.64
N TYR A 122 18.54 0.72 -0.36
CA TYR A 122 17.37 -0.12 -0.14
C TYR A 122 17.54 -1.52 -0.73
N GLN A 123 16.94 -2.48 -0.07
CA GLN A 123 16.89 -3.89 -0.47
C GLN A 123 15.47 -4.23 -0.90
N ASP A 124 15.33 -4.83 -2.09
CA ASP A 124 14.04 -5.39 -2.53
C ASP A 124 13.68 -6.60 -1.66
N VAL A 125 12.51 -6.55 -1.02
CA VAL A 125 11.99 -7.59 -0.14
C VAL A 125 10.73 -8.27 -0.72
N GLY A 126 10.41 -7.96 -1.97
CA GLY A 126 9.25 -8.51 -2.66
C GLY A 126 7.98 -7.69 -2.51
N ALA A 127 7.01 -7.95 -3.37
CA ALA A 127 5.75 -7.20 -3.41
C ALA A 127 4.92 -7.35 -2.13
N PHE A 128 5.06 -8.49 -1.44
CA PHE A 128 4.35 -8.80 -0.20
C PHE A 128 5.31 -9.48 0.79
N PRO A 129 6.24 -8.69 1.38
CA PRO A 129 7.16 -9.26 2.36
C PRO A 129 6.37 -9.86 3.53
N GLU A 130 6.81 -11.00 4.02
CA GLU A 130 6.21 -11.77 5.12
C GLU A 130 4.85 -12.45 4.83
N VAL A 131 4.32 -12.29 3.66
CA VAL A 131 3.18 -13.08 3.23
C VAL A 131 3.71 -14.20 2.34
N ASP A 132 3.84 -15.38 2.91
CA ASP A 132 4.08 -16.59 2.13
C ASP A 132 2.79 -16.90 1.36
N LEU A 133 2.73 -16.43 0.10
CA LEU A 133 1.60 -16.61 -0.78
C LEU A 133 1.90 -17.76 -1.74
N PRO A 134 1.57 -19.01 -1.38
CA PRO A 134 1.62 -20.12 -2.33
C PRO A 134 0.66 -19.83 -3.49
N LEU A 135 0.74 -20.63 -4.56
CA LEU A 135 -0.14 -20.63 -5.75
C LEU A 135 -1.63 -20.35 -5.47
N LYS A 136 -2.08 -20.57 -4.24
CA LYS A 136 -3.41 -20.24 -3.73
C LYS A 136 -3.79 -18.76 -3.92
N THR A 137 -2.84 -17.83 -3.90
CA THR A 137 -3.16 -16.40 -4.05
C THR A 137 -3.39 -16.01 -5.51
N VAL A 138 -2.65 -16.59 -6.45
CA VAL A 138 -2.94 -16.41 -7.87
C VAL A 138 -4.37 -16.93 -8.15
N TYR A 139 -4.70 -18.08 -7.58
CA TYR A 139 -6.04 -18.67 -7.71
C TYR A 139 -7.11 -17.79 -7.03
N THR A 140 -6.84 -17.25 -5.84
CA THR A 140 -7.77 -16.35 -5.13
C THR A 140 -7.94 -15.03 -5.88
N ARG A 141 -6.89 -14.45 -6.42
CA ARG A 141 -6.99 -13.23 -7.25
C ARG A 141 -7.79 -13.46 -8.53
N ILE A 142 -7.57 -14.59 -9.20
CA ILE A 142 -8.36 -14.99 -10.37
C ILE A 142 -9.84 -15.12 -9.96
N LEU A 143 -10.14 -15.84 -8.90
CA LEU A 143 -11.51 -16.02 -8.39
C LEU A 143 -12.14 -14.69 -7.94
N THR A 144 -11.36 -13.81 -7.30
CA THR A 144 -11.85 -12.49 -6.88
C THR A 144 -12.12 -11.60 -8.09
N ALA A 145 -11.26 -11.62 -9.11
CA ALA A 145 -11.47 -10.85 -10.33
C ALA A 145 -12.73 -11.31 -11.09
N PHE A 146 -12.98 -12.62 -11.16
CA PHE A 146 -14.21 -13.17 -11.74
C PHE A 146 -15.43 -13.02 -10.83
N GLY A 147 -15.23 -12.97 -9.51
CA GLY A 147 -16.27 -12.85 -8.50
C GLY A 147 -16.58 -11.42 -8.06
N ALA A 148 -15.79 -10.42 -8.46
CA ALA A 148 -15.96 -9.03 -8.03
C ALA A 148 -17.32 -8.43 -8.41
N GLY A 149 -18.00 -8.99 -9.41
CA GLY A 149 -19.39 -8.65 -9.73
C GLY A 149 -20.43 -9.47 -8.96
N LEU A 150 -20.02 -10.51 -8.22
CA LEU A 150 -20.91 -11.45 -7.54
C LEU A 150 -20.80 -11.39 -6.01
N VAL A 151 -19.86 -10.63 -5.48
CA VAL A 151 -19.61 -10.53 -4.02
C VAL A 151 -19.72 -9.07 -3.53
N PRO A 152 -20.93 -8.53 -3.43
CA PRO A 152 -21.12 -7.31 -2.65
C PRO A 152 -21.09 -7.58 -1.14
N ILE A 153 -20.81 -8.80 -0.66
CA ILE A 153 -21.13 -9.23 0.69
C ILE A 153 -20.02 -10.08 1.35
N LEU A 154 -18.77 -9.72 1.18
CA LEU A 154 -17.73 -10.31 2.05
C LEU A 154 -16.86 -9.24 2.65
#